data_2166ee978ac7369b7fc7b834e1837328
#
_entry.id   2166ee978ac7369b7fc7b834e1837328
#
_cell.length_a   1.000
_cell.length_b   1.000
_cell.length_c   1.000
_cell.angle_alpha   90.00
_cell.angle_beta   90.00
_cell.angle_gamma   90.00
#
_symmetry.space_group_name_H-M   'P 1'
#
loop_
_entity.id
_entity.type
_entity.pdbx_description
1 polymer ?
#
loop_
_entity_poly.entity_id
_entity_poly.type
_entity_poly.pdbx_seq_one_letter_code
_entity_poly.pdbx_strand_id
1 'polypeptide(L)'
;MDPSTPSTGSTGSTASSATRPRRLPRTLIAGASALLLAGSLATLTACGGGDDTTPPGVIRVYGSEPQHPLIPTNTNETGGGDILRYLFTGLTQYDNDGTMEMAHAKSITANSNSTQFTITLKPGWIFSNGEPVTAQSYVDAWNYGACGKNLQLNQSFFSTIEGYKDVIPADNTNCHMRGLTVTSPLSFTVTLNQPEAGFPLRLGHTPYMPLPRVAYQDMKAFGEHPIGNGPYKLIDGQAWLHNDRVMTEVNPTFKGDPKARNEGIWWIFYTNPDTAYADLLGGMLDTVGSTVGPTALPNFQTDFPHSNSNKPTASSTAFVVPEWLPHFKGEEGRLRRAALSMSINRPLITEKIFFGTRTPAKEFTSPTLGDVDLNVPGASVLTYNPTKARQLWKQANTISHWSGTFQIGYNADGGHQQWVDAVCNNLHQTLGITAHGKAYPTFKQLRDEITQRTITVAFRSGWMGDYPSVYNFLEPLYVTGASANDGNYSSPEFDRLISQAAASSSIAESKKYYRRAQAILMRDLPAIPLWYPNASTSWNPELRNVHIMWNGYPNYTLIQKPTPAKEK
;
A
#
# COMPACT_ATOMS: atom_id res chain seq x y z
N MET A 1 -28.91 -31.65 -46.49
CA MET A 1 -29.18 -33.11 -46.44
C MET A 1 -29.39 -33.45 -44.98
N ASP A 2 -30.64 -33.42 -44.57
CA ASP A 2 -31.22 -34.14 -43.43
C ASP A 2 -31.52 -35.57 -43.94
N PRO A 3 -31.84 -36.60 -43.13
CA PRO A 3 -32.42 -36.69 -41.79
C PRO A 3 -31.84 -37.87 -40.96
N SER A 4 -32.09 -38.09 -39.67
CA SER A 4 -33.33 -38.70 -39.17
C SER A 4 -33.17 -39.14 -37.69
N THR A 5 -34.10 -38.76 -36.88
CA THR A 5 -34.59 -39.50 -35.71
C THR A 5 -35.44 -40.68 -36.18
N PRO A 6 -36.01 -41.67 -35.36
CA PRO A 6 -36.45 -41.55 -33.96
C PRO A 6 -36.40 -42.85 -33.12
N SER A 7 -36.88 -42.77 -31.90
CA SER A 7 -38.01 -43.55 -31.26
C SER A 7 -37.63 -44.25 -29.94
N THR A 8 -38.29 -43.85 -28.89
CA THR A 8 -39.40 -44.48 -28.12
C THR A 8 -39.02 -45.75 -27.33
N GLY A 9 -39.36 -45.84 -26.09
CA GLY A 9 -40.49 -45.72 -25.24
C GLY A 9 -40.19 -46.52 -23.98
N SER A 10 -40.72 -46.33 -22.93
CA SER A 10 -42.03 -46.46 -22.32
C SER A 10 -41.91 -47.08 -20.92
N THR A 11 -42.49 -46.35 -19.99
CA THR A 11 -43.36 -46.72 -18.87
C THR A 11 -42.95 -47.71 -17.78
N GLY A 12 -43.25 -47.29 -16.53
CA GLY A 12 -43.41 -48.17 -15.39
C GLY A 12 -43.49 -47.40 -14.04
N SER A 13 -44.68 -46.94 -13.73
CA SER A 13 -45.15 -46.45 -12.45
C SER A 13 -45.23 -47.55 -11.42
N THR A 14 -44.90 -47.30 -10.14
CA THR A 14 -45.82 -47.60 -9.02
C THR A 14 -45.37 -46.95 -7.72
N ALA A 15 -46.38 -46.54 -6.97
CA ALA A 15 -46.40 -45.72 -5.79
C ALA A 15 -46.28 -46.50 -4.46
N SER A 16 -46.15 -45.69 -3.39
CA SER A 16 -46.61 -45.93 -2.02
C SER A 16 -45.71 -46.78 -1.14
N SER A 17 -45.30 -46.38 0.07
CA SER A 17 -46.12 -45.97 1.19
C SER A 17 -45.29 -45.44 2.33
N ALA A 18 -45.84 -44.47 3.06
CA ALA A 18 -45.34 -43.93 4.31
C ALA A 18 -45.56 -44.88 5.48
N THR A 19 -44.65 -44.90 6.43
CA THR A 19 -44.99 -45.19 7.84
C THR A 19 -44.04 -44.47 8.81
N ARG A 20 -44.62 -43.64 9.64
CA ARG A 20 -44.13 -43.04 10.89
C ARG A 20 -44.55 -43.92 12.06
N PRO A 21 -44.27 -43.63 13.30
CA PRO A 21 -43.09 -43.87 14.16
C PRO A 21 -43.50 -44.72 15.39
N ARG A 22 -42.53 -45.20 16.13
CA ARG A 22 -42.81 -45.68 17.51
C ARG A 22 -41.76 -45.19 18.53
N ARG A 23 -42.28 -44.48 19.50
CA ARG A 23 -41.63 -44.10 20.78
C ARG A 23 -41.71 -45.28 21.79
N LEU A 24 -40.83 -45.17 22.85
CA LEU A 24 -40.88 -45.67 24.21
C LEU A 24 -39.92 -46.83 24.54
N PRO A 25 -39.49 -46.99 25.86
CA PRO A 25 -39.43 -46.05 26.95
C PRO A 25 -38.08 -46.05 27.74
N ARG A 26 -37.99 -45.12 28.68
CA ARG A 26 -36.99 -45.04 29.76
C ARG A 26 -37.18 -46.22 30.73
N THR A 27 -36.07 -46.79 31.23
CA THR A 27 -35.99 -47.39 32.57
C THR A 27 -34.64 -47.09 33.24
N LEU A 28 -34.76 -46.53 34.41
CA LEU A 28 -33.70 -46.37 35.39
C LEU A 28 -33.30 -47.72 35.99
N ILE A 29 -32.00 -47.95 36.19
CA ILE A 29 -31.50 -48.79 37.34
C ILE A 29 -30.21 -48.14 37.83
N ALA A 30 -30.27 -47.77 39.11
CA ALA A 30 -29.10 -47.36 39.90
C ALA A 30 -28.43 -48.64 40.47
N GLY A 31 -27.10 -48.61 40.56
CA GLY A 31 -26.37 -49.69 41.23
C GLY A 31 -24.91 -49.25 41.44
N ALA A 32 -24.60 -48.93 42.68
CA ALA A 32 -23.28 -48.56 43.17
C ALA A 32 -22.28 -49.73 43.15
N SER A 33 -21.02 -49.45 42.88
CA SER A 33 -19.87 -50.03 43.59
C SER A 33 -18.61 -49.19 43.33
N ALA A 34 -18.03 -48.79 44.45
CA ALA A 34 -16.78 -48.04 44.57
C ALA A 34 -15.55 -48.95 44.49
N LEU A 35 -14.39 -48.32 44.36
CA LEU A 35 -13.01 -48.74 44.53
C LEU A 35 -12.26 -49.31 43.31
N LEU A 36 -11.36 -48.49 42.74
CA LEU A 36 -9.91 -48.60 42.98
C LEU A 36 -9.21 -47.40 42.28
N LEU A 37 -8.60 -46.53 43.11
CA LEU A 37 -7.59 -45.57 42.71
C LEU A 37 -6.30 -46.31 42.37
N ALA A 38 -5.76 -46.08 41.19
CA ALA A 38 -4.33 -46.09 40.94
C ALA A 38 -4.03 -45.27 39.68
N GLY A 39 -3.40 -44.18 39.82
CA GLY A 39 -2.61 -43.28 39.03
C GLY A 39 -2.42 -43.56 37.54
N SER A 40 -2.90 -42.63 36.77
CA SER A 40 -2.26 -42.16 35.53
C SER A 40 -2.72 -40.72 35.32
N LEU A 41 -1.90 -39.76 35.74
CA LEU A 41 -1.95 -38.42 35.18
C LEU A 41 -1.57 -38.54 33.70
N ALA A 42 -2.53 -38.83 32.86
CA ALA A 42 -2.43 -38.52 31.44
C ALA A 42 -2.65 -37.01 31.30
N THR A 43 -1.60 -36.28 31.13
CA THR A 43 -1.63 -34.91 30.65
C THR A 43 -2.49 -34.88 29.38
N LEU A 44 -3.69 -34.34 29.51
CA LEU A 44 -4.46 -33.85 28.36
C LEU A 44 -3.66 -32.71 27.71
N THR A 45 -2.72 -33.07 26.84
CA THR A 45 -2.20 -32.15 25.86
C THR A 45 -3.37 -31.85 24.94
N ALA A 46 -3.98 -30.70 25.14
CA ALA A 46 -4.89 -30.11 24.15
C ALA A 46 -4.14 -29.99 22.82
N CYS A 47 -4.50 -30.83 21.86
CA CYS A 47 -4.18 -30.62 20.46
C CYS A 47 -4.98 -29.38 20.00
N GLY A 48 -4.32 -28.25 20.03
CA GLY A 48 -4.83 -26.99 19.53
C GLY A 48 -3.68 -26.00 19.40
N GLY A 49 -3.22 -25.79 18.16
CA GLY A 49 -2.25 -24.74 17.88
C GLY A 49 -0.94 -25.30 17.39
N GLY A 50 -0.65 -25.07 16.12
CA GLY A 50 0.70 -25.17 15.60
C GLY A 50 1.67 -24.38 16.49
N ASP A 51 2.86 -24.88 16.65
CA ASP A 51 3.96 -24.26 17.36
C ASP A 51 4.28 -22.87 16.77
N ASP A 52 3.54 -21.84 17.22
CA ASP A 52 3.86 -20.45 16.89
C ASP A 52 4.83 -19.91 17.96
N THR A 53 6.00 -20.51 18.01
CA THR A 53 7.08 -20.08 18.90
C THR A 53 7.78 -18.86 18.30
N THR A 54 7.09 -17.71 18.30
CA THR A 54 7.75 -16.44 18.00
C THR A 54 8.88 -16.22 19.01
N PRO A 55 10.14 -16.00 18.58
CA PRO A 55 11.24 -15.78 19.48
C PRO A 55 10.98 -14.61 20.43
N PRO A 56 11.42 -14.67 21.69
CA PRO A 56 11.28 -13.57 22.64
C PRO A 56 11.89 -12.28 22.07
N GLY A 57 11.20 -11.16 22.24
CA GLY A 57 11.66 -9.86 21.75
C GLY A 57 11.34 -9.54 20.27
N VAL A 58 10.86 -10.51 19.49
CA VAL A 58 10.34 -10.29 18.14
C VAL A 58 8.95 -9.66 18.21
N ILE A 59 8.72 -8.62 17.41
CA ILE A 59 7.39 -7.97 17.30
C ILE A 59 6.60 -8.58 16.13
N ARG A 60 5.33 -8.91 16.40
CA ARG A 60 4.38 -9.41 15.40
C ARG A 60 3.50 -8.24 14.97
N VAL A 61 3.52 -7.97 13.68
CA VAL A 61 2.79 -6.83 13.11
C VAL A 61 1.82 -7.30 12.03
N TYR A 62 0.68 -6.61 11.91
CA TYR A 62 -0.24 -6.83 10.80
C TYR A 62 0.45 -6.48 9.48
N GLY A 63 0.38 -7.38 8.52
CA GLY A 63 0.87 -7.21 7.16
C GLY A 63 -0.12 -7.69 6.11
N SER A 64 0.21 -7.49 4.87
CA SER A 64 -0.48 -8.07 3.71
C SER A 64 0.53 -8.74 2.79
N GLU A 65 0.11 -9.79 2.11
CA GLU A 65 0.95 -10.50 1.13
C GLU A 65 1.46 -9.53 0.07
N PRO A 66 2.79 -9.39 -0.13
CA PRO A 66 3.36 -8.60 -1.21
C PRO A 66 2.86 -9.06 -2.58
N GLN A 67 2.60 -8.11 -3.47
CA GLN A 67 2.12 -8.42 -4.83
C GLN A 67 3.18 -9.17 -5.64
N HIS A 68 4.44 -8.80 -5.49
CA HIS A 68 5.58 -9.32 -6.23
C HIS A 68 6.73 -9.70 -5.29
N PRO A 69 7.75 -10.44 -5.77
CA PRO A 69 9.00 -10.62 -5.04
C PRO A 69 9.57 -9.30 -4.53
N LEU A 70 10.19 -9.31 -3.35
CA LEU A 70 10.67 -8.14 -2.61
C LEU A 70 11.90 -7.51 -3.29
N ILE A 71 11.69 -6.86 -4.41
CA ILE A 71 12.70 -6.15 -5.18
C ILE A 71 12.42 -4.65 -5.07
N PRO A 72 13.35 -3.82 -4.56
CA PRO A 72 13.14 -2.39 -4.35
C PRO A 72 12.61 -1.63 -5.57
N THR A 73 13.09 -1.94 -6.77
CA THR A 73 12.65 -1.32 -8.01
C THR A 73 11.35 -1.90 -8.59
N ASN A 74 10.84 -3.02 -8.04
CA ASN A 74 9.63 -3.69 -8.55
C ASN A 74 8.44 -3.69 -7.57
N THR A 75 8.60 -3.09 -6.41
CA THR A 75 7.55 -3.01 -5.39
C THR A 75 6.97 -1.61 -5.35
N ASN A 76 5.70 -1.44 -5.77
CA ASN A 76 4.97 -0.16 -5.80
C ASN A 76 3.69 -0.18 -4.96
N GLU A 77 3.58 -1.11 -4.02
CA GLU A 77 2.43 -1.26 -3.13
C GLU A 77 2.87 -1.40 -1.65
N THR A 78 1.93 -1.19 -0.73
CA THR A 78 2.24 -1.04 0.69
C THR A 78 2.69 -2.32 1.38
N GLY A 79 2.21 -3.50 0.98
CA GLY A 79 2.56 -4.77 1.62
C GLY A 79 4.05 -5.08 1.52
N GLY A 80 4.58 -5.07 0.29
CA GLY A 80 6.01 -5.27 0.05
C GLY A 80 6.86 -4.06 0.45
N GLY A 81 6.35 -2.84 0.24
CA GLY A 81 7.05 -1.60 0.58
C GLY A 81 7.31 -1.47 2.09
N ASP A 82 6.38 -1.93 2.94
CA ASP A 82 6.56 -1.91 4.39
C ASP A 82 7.69 -2.84 4.86
N ILE A 83 7.85 -3.99 4.21
CA ILE A 83 8.93 -4.94 4.50
C ILE A 83 10.27 -4.39 4.00
N LEU A 84 10.32 -3.91 2.75
CA LEU A 84 11.56 -3.45 2.10
C LEU A 84 12.23 -2.30 2.83
N ARG A 85 11.48 -1.38 3.44
CA ARG A 85 12.04 -0.25 4.21
C ARG A 85 12.84 -0.67 5.44
N TYR A 86 12.68 -1.90 5.90
CA TYR A 86 13.44 -2.47 7.03
C TYR A 86 14.57 -3.40 6.58
N LEU A 87 14.46 -4.00 5.39
CA LEU A 87 15.51 -4.82 4.81
C LEU A 87 16.61 -3.98 4.15
N PHE A 88 16.27 -2.78 3.68
CA PHE A 88 17.20 -1.89 2.97
C PHE A 88 17.28 -0.51 3.63
N THR A 89 18.39 0.16 3.43
CA THR A 89 18.60 1.56 3.79
C THR A 89 19.12 2.31 2.57
N GLY A 90 18.45 3.43 2.25
CA GLY A 90 18.81 4.31 1.13
C GLY A 90 19.92 5.30 1.45
N LEU A 91 20.09 6.28 0.58
CA LEU A 91 21.02 7.39 0.77
C LEU A 91 20.55 8.34 1.87
N THR A 92 19.24 8.58 1.92
CA THR A 92 18.55 9.37 2.93
C THR A 92 17.49 8.54 3.66
N GLN A 93 16.98 9.04 4.76
CA GLN A 93 15.85 8.51 5.51
C GLN A 93 15.00 9.66 6.05
N TYR A 94 13.90 9.35 6.73
CA TYR A 94 13.03 10.36 7.33
C TYR A 94 12.84 10.04 8.81
N ASP A 95 12.92 11.07 9.65
CA ASP A 95 12.56 10.93 11.06
C ASP A 95 11.04 10.73 11.25
N ASN A 96 10.59 10.62 12.50
CA ASN A 96 9.18 10.40 12.79
C ASN A 96 8.27 11.54 12.30
N ASP A 97 8.80 12.74 12.14
CA ASP A 97 8.07 13.94 11.69
C ASP A 97 8.19 14.20 10.18
N GLY A 98 8.97 13.37 9.47
CA GLY A 98 9.20 13.48 8.02
C GLY A 98 10.38 14.38 7.65
N THR A 99 11.23 14.78 8.59
CA THR A 99 12.45 15.51 8.27
C THR A 99 13.46 14.57 7.61
N MET A 100 14.01 15.00 6.47
CA MET A 100 15.03 14.21 5.77
C MET A 100 16.36 14.22 6.51
N GLU A 101 16.95 13.05 6.68
CA GLU A 101 18.25 12.81 7.27
C GLU A 101 19.17 12.04 6.33
N MET A 102 20.50 12.23 6.46
CA MET A 102 21.49 11.46 5.72
C MET A 102 21.65 10.06 6.34
N ALA A 103 21.19 9.02 5.64
CA ALA A 103 21.33 7.63 6.06
C ALA A 103 22.70 7.05 5.63
N HIS A 104 22.79 6.42 4.46
CA HIS A 104 24.09 5.93 3.95
C HIS A 104 24.92 7.04 3.29
N ALA A 105 24.28 8.09 2.74
CA ALA A 105 25.02 9.24 2.25
C ALA A 105 25.74 9.96 3.41
N LYS A 106 27.02 10.30 3.18
CA LYS A 106 27.78 11.25 4.00
C LYS A 106 27.42 12.67 3.61
N SER A 107 27.27 12.92 2.29
CA SER A 107 26.84 14.20 1.74
C SER A 107 26.18 14.02 0.37
N ILE A 108 25.26 14.90 0.05
CA ILE A 108 24.64 15.08 -1.27
C ILE A 108 24.77 16.56 -1.60
N THR A 109 25.59 16.89 -2.58
CA THR A 109 25.91 18.28 -2.95
C THR A 109 25.43 18.58 -4.35
N ALA A 110 24.55 19.57 -4.50
CA ALA A 110 24.08 20.05 -5.78
C ALA A 110 25.05 21.05 -6.41
N ASN A 111 25.10 21.09 -7.74
CA ASN A 111 25.66 22.24 -8.45
C ASN A 111 24.74 23.48 -8.34
N SER A 112 25.16 24.62 -8.86
CA SER A 112 24.48 25.91 -8.70
C SER A 112 23.03 25.96 -9.22
N ASN A 113 22.69 25.12 -10.18
CA ASN A 113 21.36 25.05 -10.82
C ASN A 113 20.61 23.74 -10.53
N SER A 114 21.07 22.95 -9.56
CA SER A 114 20.43 21.68 -9.15
C SER A 114 20.17 20.69 -10.29
N THR A 115 21.04 20.68 -11.30
CA THR A 115 21.01 19.70 -12.41
C THR A 115 22.00 18.57 -12.22
N GLN A 116 22.93 18.67 -11.29
CA GLN A 116 23.88 17.62 -10.97
C GLN A 116 24.10 17.53 -9.47
N PHE A 117 24.12 16.31 -8.98
CA PHE A 117 24.33 16.00 -7.57
C PHE A 117 25.56 15.09 -7.43
N THR A 118 26.49 15.48 -6.56
CA THR A 118 27.60 14.64 -6.14
C THR A 118 27.24 13.98 -4.82
N ILE A 119 27.21 12.64 -4.82
CA ILE A 119 26.84 11.82 -3.67
C ILE A 119 28.10 11.13 -3.16
N THR A 120 28.41 11.35 -1.87
CA THR A 120 29.49 10.67 -1.17
C THR A 120 28.92 9.77 -0.09
N LEU A 121 29.36 8.52 -0.03
CA LEU A 121 28.87 7.50 0.90
C LEU A 121 29.69 7.48 2.20
N LYS A 122 29.07 7.08 3.31
CA LYS A 122 29.74 6.70 4.55
C LYS A 122 30.49 5.39 4.33
N PRO A 123 31.75 5.25 4.78
CA PRO A 123 32.52 4.02 4.58
C PRO A 123 32.07 2.88 5.50
N GLY A 124 32.42 1.64 5.11
CA GLY A 124 32.28 0.44 5.94
C GLY A 124 30.86 -0.16 5.99
N TRP A 125 29.94 0.31 5.15
CA TRP A 125 28.64 -0.33 5.00
C TRP A 125 28.76 -1.61 4.17
N ILE A 126 28.05 -2.66 4.61
CA ILE A 126 27.99 -3.96 3.95
C ILE A 126 26.55 -4.44 3.87
N PHE A 127 26.24 -5.26 2.88
CA PHE A 127 25.02 -6.06 2.85
C PHE A 127 25.08 -7.18 3.90
N SER A 128 23.93 -7.78 4.21
CA SER A 128 23.83 -8.85 5.20
C SER A 128 24.64 -10.12 4.86
N ASN A 129 25.06 -10.28 3.59
CA ASN A 129 25.98 -11.34 3.15
C ASN A 129 27.47 -10.97 3.26
N GLY A 130 27.80 -9.79 3.76
CA GLY A 130 29.17 -9.29 3.90
C GLY A 130 29.73 -8.56 2.66
N GLU A 131 29.01 -8.48 1.55
CA GLU A 131 29.43 -7.71 0.36
C GLU A 131 29.44 -6.20 0.68
N PRO A 132 30.50 -5.44 0.31
CA PRO A 132 30.53 -4.00 0.52
C PRO A 132 29.43 -3.26 -0.25
N VAL A 133 28.77 -2.29 0.39
CA VAL A 133 27.87 -1.35 -0.28
C VAL A 133 28.69 -0.19 -0.82
N THR A 134 28.74 -0.05 -2.15
CA THR A 134 29.56 0.93 -2.86
C THR A 134 28.71 1.84 -3.75
N ALA A 135 29.33 2.86 -4.34
CA ALA A 135 28.69 3.69 -5.36
C ALA A 135 28.15 2.84 -6.54
N GLN A 136 28.88 1.80 -6.91
CA GLN A 136 28.45 0.88 -7.98
C GLN A 136 27.18 0.13 -7.61
N SER A 137 26.97 -0.23 -6.33
CA SER A 137 25.75 -0.92 -5.86
C SER A 137 24.49 -0.08 -6.08
N TYR A 138 24.59 1.26 -6.00
CA TYR A 138 23.50 2.18 -6.33
C TYR A 138 23.34 2.35 -7.83
N VAL A 139 24.41 2.62 -8.55
CA VAL A 139 24.38 2.90 -9.99
C VAL A 139 23.85 1.69 -10.77
N ASP A 140 24.27 0.47 -10.41
CA ASP A 140 23.77 -0.76 -11.03
C ASP A 140 22.28 -0.98 -10.72
N ALA A 141 21.85 -0.76 -9.46
CA ALA A 141 20.44 -0.90 -9.06
C ALA A 141 19.53 0.07 -9.81
N TRP A 142 19.95 1.35 -9.95
CA TRP A 142 19.17 2.36 -10.65
C TRP A 142 19.11 2.12 -12.16
N ASN A 143 20.22 1.70 -12.75
CA ASN A 143 20.28 1.29 -14.15
C ASN A 143 19.38 0.08 -14.42
N TYR A 144 19.40 -0.92 -13.52
CA TYR A 144 18.53 -2.09 -13.61
C TYR A 144 17.05 -1.68 -13.54
N GLY A 145 16.71 -0.82 -12.57
CA GLY A 145 15.34 -0.34 -12.34
C GLY A 145 14.81 0.51 -13.49
N ALA A 146 15.66 1.32 -14.12
CA ALA A 146 15.30 2.18 -15.24
C ALA A 146 15.17 1.43 -16.57
N CYS A 147 15.81 0.27 -16.72
CA CYS A 147 15.90 -0.43 -17.99
C CYS A 147 14.60 -1.12 -18.38
N GLY A 148 14.01 -0.75 -19.54
CA GLY A 148 12.72 -1.23 -19.99
C GLY A 148 12.61 -2.73 -20.16
N LYS A 149 13.68 -3.42 -20.55
CA LYS A 149 13.69 -4.89 -20.68
C LYS A 149 13.48 -5.61 -19.34
N ASN A 150 13.77 -4.95 -18.20
CA ASN A 150 13.62 -5.55 -16.88
C ASN A 150 12.22 -5.41 -16.31
N LEU A 151 11.33 -4.65 -16.96
CA LEU A 151 9.90 -4.49 -16.63
C LEU A 151 9.64 -4.13 -15.15
N GLN A 152 10.49 -3.26 -14.59
CA GLN A 152 10.37 -2.86 -13.19
C GLN A 152 9.25 -1.85 -13.01
N LEU A 153 8.33 -2.09 -12.06
CA LEU A 153 7.15 -1.25 -11.83
C LEU A 153 7.50 0.20 -11.45
N ASN A 154 8.61 0.40 -10.75
CA ASN A 154 9.09 1.71 -10.32
C ASN A 154 10.00 2.42 -11.33
N GLN A 155 10.03 1.96 -12.58
CA GLN A 155 10.90 2.51 -13.64
C GLN A 155 10.81 4.04 -13.74
N SER A 156 9.62 4.61 -13.67
CA SER A 156 9.41 6.05 -13.89
C SER A 156 10.06 6.95 -12.83
N PHE A 157 10.39 6.44 -11.63
CA PHE A 157 11.11 7.22 -10.62
C PHE A 157 12.50 7.70 -11.09
N PHE A 158 13.07 7.07 -12.11
CA PHE A 158 14.35 7.46 -12.71
C PHE A 158 14.19 8.44 -13.87
N SER A 159 12.98 8.87 -14.23
CA SER A 159 12.64 9.63 -15.43
C SER A 159 13.36 10.98 -15.55
N THR A 160 13.77 11.58 -14.44
CA THR A 160 14.49 12.85 -14.42
C THR A 160 16.00 12.70 -14.58
N ILE A 161 16.54 11.46 -14.54
CA ILE A 161 17.97 11.20 -14.73
C ILE A 161 18.30 11.25 -16.25
N GLU A 162 19.40 11.91 -16.59
CA GLU A 162 19.85 12.04 -17.97
C GLU A 162 20.14 10.66 -18.59
N GLY A 163 19.60 10.42 -19.80
CA GLY A 163 19.72 9.13 -20.47
C GLY A 163 18.60 8.13 -20.13
N TYR A 164 17.67 8.47 -19.26
CA TYR A 164 16.52 7.60 -18.96
C TYR A 164 15.75 7.20 -20.23
N LYS A 165 15.45 8.16 -21.12
CA LYS A 165 14.72 7.89 -22.36
C LYS A 165 15.44 6.93 -23.30
N ASP A 166 16.74 6.81 -23.16
CA ASP A 166 17.57 5.94 -24.00
C ASP A 166 17.51 4.48 -23.52
N VAL A 167 17.13 4.23 -22.25
CA VAL A 167 17.10 2.89 -21.63
C VAL A 167 15.71 2.27 -21.48
N ILE A 168 14.63 3.06 -21.67
CA ILE A 168 13.25 2.57 -21.52
C ILE A 168 12.71 1.67 -22.65
N PRO A 169 13.23 1.65 -23.90
CA PRO A 169 12.76 0.68 -24.88
C PRO A 169 13.04 -0.77 -24.39
N ALA A 170 12.03 -1.64 -24.51
CA ALA A 170 12.10 -3.02 -24.00
C ALA A 170 13.11 -3.89 -24.76
N ASP A 171 13.45 -3.53 -25.98
CA ASP A 171 14.45 -4.19 -26.85
C ASP A 171 15.87 -3.63 -26.67
N ASN A 172 16.05 -2.63 -25.80
CA ASN A 172 17.36 -2.00 -25.59
C ASN A 172 18.32 -2.96 -24.86
N THR A 173 19.51 -3.11 -25.42
CA THR A 173 20.60 -3.93 -24.82
C THR A 173 21.50 -3.12 -23.89
N ASN A 174 21.51 -1.79 -24.01
CA ASN A 174 22.30 -0.89 -23.15
C ASN A 174 21.41 -0.29 -22.07
N CYS A 175 21.57 -0.75 -20.82
CA CYS A 175 20.80 -0.27 -19.67
C CYS A 175 21.53 0.82 -18.87
N HIS A 176 22.50 1.54 -19.45
CA HIS A 176 23.25 2.57 -18.75
C HIS A 176 22.67 3.97 -19.02
N MET A 177 22.12 4.60 -17.98
CA MET A 177 21.80 6.02 -18.03
C MET A 177 23.09 6.85 -17.99
N ARG A 178 23.32 7.70 -18.99
CA ARG A 178 24.55 8.52 -19.06
C ARG A 178 24.67 9.55 -17.93
N GLY A 179 23.55 9.86 -17.25
CA GLY A 179 23.52 10.72 -16.08
C GLY A 179 24.10 10.11 -14.81
N LEU A 180 24.46 8.81 -14.81
CA LEU A 180 25.02 8.13 -13.65
C LEU A 180 26.52 7.85 -13.89
N THR A 181 27.39 8.38 -13.03
CA THR A 181 28.84 8.17 -13.15
C THR A 181 29.45 7.86 -11.80
N VAL A 182 30.05 6.68 -11.66
CA VAL A 182 30.86 6.33 -10.48
C VAL A 182 32.20 7.03 -10.56
N THR A 183 32.53 7.88 -9.57
CA THR A 183 33.77 8.65 -9.51
C THR A 183 34.80 8.02 -8.58
N SER A 184 34.35 7.25 -7.61
CA SER A 184 35.19 6.43 -6.72
C SER A 184 34.34 5.31 -6.09
N PRO A 185 34.93 4.34 -5.36
CA PRO A 185 34.14 3.32 -4.68
C PRO A 185 33.06 3.86 -3.72
N LEU A 186 33.25 5.08 -3.20
CA LEU A 186 32.34 5.73 -2.25
C LEU A 186 31.75 7.04 -2.79
N SER A 187 31.84 7.30 -4.10
CA SER A 187 31.25 8.52 -4.67
C SER A 187 30.77 8.30 -6.09
N PHE A 188 29.64 8.92 -6.42
CA PHE A 188 29.08 8.96 -7.77
C PHE A 188 28.36 10.29 -8.02
N THR A 189 28.16 10.64 -9.28
CA THR A 189 27.38 11.79 -9.69
C THR A 189 26.07 11.35 -10.36
N VAL A 190 25.04 12.16 -10.15
CA VAL A 190 23.75 12.04 -10.81
C VAL A 190 23.48 13.34 -11.56
N THR A 191 23.39 13.26 -12.89
CA THR A 191 23.01 14.38 -13.74
C THR A 191 21.55 14.24 -14.15
N LEU A 192 20.77 15.30 -13.99
CA LEU A 192 19.33 15.34 -14.28
C LEU A 192 19.07 16.05 -15.62
N ASN A 193 17.95 15.69 -16.26
CA ASN A 193 17.46 16.33 -17.48
C ASN A 193 17.05 17.80 -17.31
N GLN A 194 16.74 18.19 -16.07
CA GLN A 194 16.26 19.53 -15.70
C GLN A 194 16.66 19.83 -14.25
N PRO A 195 16.64 21.10 -13.83
CA PRO A 195 16.83 21.46 -12.42
C PRO A 195 15.79 20.76 -11.53
N GLU A 196 16.23 20.25 -10.36
CA GLU A 196 15.35 19.66 -9.36
C GLU A 196 15.97 19.76 -7.97
N ALA A 197 15.74 20.88 -7.26
CA ALA A 197 16.27 21.09 -5.92
C ALA A 197 15.76 20.04 -4.89
N GLY A 198 14.58 19.49 -5.10
CA GLY A 198 13.96 18.45 -4.26
C GLY A 198 14.47 17.02 -4.49
N PHE A 199 15.36 16.79 -5.44
CA PHE A 199 15.85 15.45 -5.78
C PHE A 199 16.40 14.66 -4.57
N PRO A 200 17.19 15.24 -3.64
CA PRO A 200 17.67 14.50 -2.48
C PRO A 200 16.57 13.96 -1.57
N LEU A 201 15.41 14.64 -1.52
CA LEU A 201 14.30 14.25 -0.65
C LEU A 201 13.75 12.85 -0.98
N ARG A 202 13.80 12.41 -2.24
CA ARG A 202 13.27 11.11 -2.65
C ARG A 202 14.27 9.95 -2.55
N LEU A 203 15.54 10.22 -2.23
CA LEU A 203 16.60 9.20 -2.21
C LEU A 203 16.54 8.25 -1.00
N GLY A 204 15.55 8.42 -0.12
CA GLY A 204 15.16 7.47 0.93
C GLY A 204 14.07 6.50 0.50
N HIS A 205 13.43 6.72 -0.66
CA HIS A 205 12.39 5.82 -1.18
C HIS A 205 12.99 4.54 -1.80
N THR A 206 12.24 3.44 -1.70
CA THR A 206 12.69 2.09 -2.05
C THR A 206 13.34 1.94 -3.44
N PRO A 207 12.85 2.53 -4.54
CA PRO A 207 13.48 2.39 -5.85
C PRO A 207 14.94 2.83 -5.92
N TYR A 208 15.36 3.74 -5.02
CA TYR A 208 16.73 4.27 -4.98
C TYR A 208 17.67 3.50 -4.06
N MET A 209 17.24 2.36 -3.50
CA MET A 209 18.07 1.52 -2.64
C MET A 209 19.13 0.75 -3.41
N PRO A 210 20.29 0.42 -2.78
CA PRO A 210 21.35 -0.32 -3.44
C PRO A 210 21.03 -1.81 -3.50
N LEU A 211 21.59 -2.51 -4.48
CA LEU A 211 21.50 -3.96 -4.58
C LEU A 211 22.90 -4.60 -4.58
N PRO A 212 23.06 -5.80 -3.95
CA PRO A 212 24.29 -6.57 -4.03
C PRO A 212 24.43 -7.23 -5.42
N ARG A 213 25.65 -7.55 -5.84
CA ARG A 213 25.90 -8.17 -7.15
C ARG A 213 25.19 -9.50 -7.36
N VAL A 214 24.98 -10.26 -6.28
CA VAL A 214 24.27 -11.55 -6.34
C VAL A 214 22.82 -11.40 -6.83
N ALA A 215 22.18 -10.25 -6.64
CA ALA A 215 20.81 -9.99 -7.12
C ALA A 215 20.66 -10.14 -8.64
N TYR A 216 21.70 -9.79 -9.39
CA TYR A 216 21.68 -9.81 -10.86
C TYR A 216 21.90 -11.20 -11.47
N GLN A 217 22.22 -12.22 -10.67
CA GLN A 217 22.32 -13.61 -11.13
C GLN A 217 20.95 -14.21 -11.39
N ASP A 218 19.99 -13.99 -10.47
CA ASP A 218 18.59 -14.34 -10.59
C ASP A 218 17.76 -13.38 -9.73
N MET A 219 17.29 -12.31 -10.34
CA MET A 219 16.54 -11.26 -9.64
C MET A 219 15.23 -11.78 -9.02
N LYS A 220 14.57 -12.75 -9.66
CA LYS A 220 13.34 -13.33 -9.14
C LYS A 220 13.60 -14.14 -7.87
N ALA A 221 14.57 -15.04 -7.90
CA ALA A 221 14.99 -15.82 -6.73
C ALA A 221 15.52 -14.90 -5.62
N PHE A 222 16.27 -13.85 -5.97
CA PHE A 222 16.72 -12.83 -5.02
C PHE A 222 15.53 -12.17 -4.31
N GLY A 223 14.46 -11.82 -5.01
CA GLY A 223 13.28 -11.17 -4.44
C GLY A 223 12.48 -12.04 -3.46
N GLU A 224 12.63 -13.38 -3.52
CA GLU A 224 12.03 -14.29 -2.51
C GLU A 224 12.84 -14.31 -1.20
N HIS A 225 14.14 -14.00 -1.26
CA HIS A 225 15.02 -13.92 -0.10
C HIS A 225 16.05 -12.78 -0.25
N PRO A 226 15.60 -11.51 -0.26
CA PRO A 226 16.47 -10.38 -0.53
C PRO A 226 17.56 -10.19 0.53
N ILE A 227 18.76 -9.86 0.04
CA ILE A 227 19.94 -9.52 0.84
C ILE A 227 20.07 -8.00 0.86
N GLY A 228 19.72 -7.40 1.98
CA GLY A 228 19.72 -5.96 2.15
C GLY A 228 20.85 -5.41 3.00
N ASN A 229 20.86 -4.10 3.18
CA ASN A 229 21.79 -3.34 4.02
C ASN A 229 21.09 -2.62 5.16
N GLY A 230 19.83 -2.99 5.44
CA GLY A 230 18.97 -2.35 6.45
C GLY A 230 19.16 -2.89 7.87
N PRO A 231 18.37 -2.38 8.82
CA PRO A 231 18.44 -2.78 10.24
C PRO A 231 18.00 -4.23 10.49
N TYR A 232 17.26 -4.83 9.57
CA TYR A 232 16.84 -6.23 9.65
C TYR A 232 17.26 -6.99 8.40
N LYS A 233 17.34 -8.30 8.53
CA LYS A 233 17.48 -9.26 7.44
C LYS A 233 16.43 -10.35 7.57
N LEU A 234 16.13 -11.06 6.51
CA LEU A 234 15.30 -12.26 6.59
C LEU A 234 16.02 -13.33 7.43
N ILE A 235 15.24 -14.12 8.18
CA ILE A 235 15.80 -15.27 8.91
C ILE A 235 16.35 -16.29 7.93
N ASP A 236 17.28 -17.14 8.38
CA ASP A 236 17.79 -18.23 7.55
C ASP A 236 16.68 -19.26 7.23
N GLY A 237 16.77 -19.89 6.06
CA GLY A 237 15.80 -20.87 5.60
C GLY A 237 14.56 -20.24 4.97
N GLN A 238 13.37 -20.74 5.32
CA GLN A 238 12.11 -20.29 4.72
C GLN A 238 11.54 -19.10 5.51
N ALA A 239 11.99 -17.90 5.17
CA ALA A 239 11.61 -16.66 5.84
C ALA A 239 10.28 -16.05 5.34
N TRP A 240 9.91 -16.30 4.10
CA TRP A 240 8.64 -15.88 3.53
C TRP A 240 7.75 -17.11 3.31
N LEU A 241 6.74 -17.25 4.17
CA LEU A 241 5.66 -18.21 4.03
C LEU A 241 4.50 -17.51 3.33
N HIS A 242 4.35 -17.76 2.03
CA HIS A 242 3.33 -17.10 1.21
C HIS A 242 1.93 -17.26 1.78
N ASN A 243 1.17 -16.16 1.82
CA ASN A 243 -0.16 -16.01 2.39
C ASN A 243 -0.25 -16.27 3.90
N ASP A 244 0.89 -16.32 4.59
CA ASP A 244 0.97 -16.50 6.04
C ASP A 244 1.81 -15.39 6.69
N ARG A 245 3.12 -15.31 6.41
CA ARG A 245 4.00 -14.33 7.07
C ARG A 245 5.34 -14.11 6.37
N VAL A 246 5.97 -12.97 6.71
CA VAL A 246 7.41 -12.74 6.47
C VAL A 246 8.11 -12.57 7.82
N MET A 247 9.24 -13.23 8.00
CA MET A 247 9.99 -13.30 9.23
C MET A 247 11.38 -12.69 9.09
N THR A 248 11.71 -11.75 9.97
CA THR A 248 13.02 -11.11 10.01
C THR A 248 13.66 -11.21 11.38
N GLU A 249 14.97 -11.06 11.40
CA GLU A 249 15.81 -10.88 12.58
C GLU A 249 16.67 -9.62 12.44
N VAL A 250 17.26 -9.16 13.52
CA VAL A 250 18.17 -8.00 13.51
C VAL A 250 19.38 -8.29 12.63
N ASN A 251 19.72 -7.34 11.78
CA ASN A 251 20.95 -7.40 11.00
C ASN A 251 22.14 -6.90 11.86
N PRO A 252 23.03 -7.79 12.34
CA PRO A 252 24.13 -7.40 13.23
C PRO A 252 25.19 -6.55 12.53
N THR A 253 25.19 -6.56 11.20
CA THR A 253 26.16 -5.80 10.39
C THR A 253 25.68 -4.39 10.03
N PHE A 254 24.44 -4.02 10.37
CA PHE A 254 23.87 -2.72 10.08
C PHE A 254 24.68 -1.57 10.70
N LYS A 255 25.04 -0.58 9.87
CA LYS A 255 25.87 0.57 10.27
C LYS A 255 25.10 1.86 10.50
N GLY A 256 23.83 1.93 10.08
CA GLY A 256 22.98 3.13 10.21
C GLY A 256 22.41 3.34 11.62
N ASP A 257 21.62 4.38 11.75
CA ASP A 257 20.85 4.74 12.94
C ASP A 257 19.38 5.01 12.55
N PRO A 258 18.40 4.76 13.42
CA PRO A 258 18.54 4.12 14.73
C PRO A 258 18.83 2.60 14.62
N LYS A 259 19.49 2.05 15.62
CA LYS A 259 19.63 0.59 15.75
C LYS A 259 18.30 -0.02 16.19
N ALA A 260 18.05 -1.26 15.76
CA ALA A 260 16.90 -2.04 16.22
C ALA A 260 16.91 -2.18 17.76
N ARG A 261 15.73 -1.99 18.37
CA ARG A 261 15.51 -2.11 19.81
C ARG A 261 14.67 -3.33 20.19
N ASN A 262 14.44 -4.21 19.23
CA ASN A 262 13.78 -5.51 19.34
C ASN A 262 14.62 -6.56 18.62
N GLU A 263 14.20 -7.82 18.65
CA GLU A 263 14.97 -8.94 18.08
C GLU A 263 14.57 -9.27 16.63
N GLY A 264 13.49 -8.69 16.13
CA GLY A 264 13.00 -8.91 14.77
C GLY A 264 11.58 -8.39 14.57
N ILE A 265 11.14 -8.41 13.32
CA ILE A 265 9.78 -8.06 12.92
C ILE A 265 9.21 -9.22 12.13
N TRP A 266 8.03 -9.70 12.52
CA TRP A 266 7.28 -10.69 11.77
C TRP A 266 5.99 -10.06 11.27
N TRP A 267 5.83 -9.93 9.95
CA TRP A 267 4.59 -9.47 9.30
C TRP A 267 3.66 -10.66 9.15
N ILE A 268 2.57 -10.67 9.91
CA ILE A 268 1.54 -11.70 9.87
C ILE A 268 0.45 -11.25 8.91
N PHE A 269 0.10 -12.08 7.94
CA PHE A 269 -0.87 -11.75 6.91
C PHE A 269 -2.27 -12.18 7.32
N TYR A 270 -3.20 -11.24 7.29
CA TYR A 270 -4.60 -11.49 7.59
C TYR A 270 -5.47 -11.20 6.38
N THR A 271 -6.47 -12.03 6.17
CA THR A 271 -7.52 -11.79 5.16
C THR A 271 -8.69 -10.95 5.68
N ASN A 272 -8.69 -10.67 6.99
CA ASN A 272 -9.70 -9.83 7.65
C ASN A 272 -9.03 -8.98 8.75
N PRO A 273 -9.08 -7.64 8.66
CA PRO A 273 -8.46 -6.77 9.65
C PRO A 273 -9.12 -6.83 11.04
N ASP A 274 -10.40 -7.25 11.14
CA ASP A 274 -11.06 -7.44 12.43
C ASP A 274 -10.52 -8.67 13.17
N THR A 275 -10.08 -9.71 12.43
CA THR A 275 -9.35 -10.85 13.03
C THR A 275 -7.99 -10.41 13.56
N ALA A 276 -7.24 -9.58 12.83
CA ALA A 276 -5.99 -9.02 13.32
C ALA A 276 -6.18 -8.20 14.61
N TYR A 277 -7.29 -7.46 14.70
CA TYR A 277 -7.62 -6.72 15.92
C TYR A 277 -7.99 -7.63 17.09
N ALA A 278 -8.73 -8.70 16.84
CA ALA A 278 -9.03 -9.71 17.85
C ALA A 278 -7.74 -10.38 18.38
N ASP A 279 -6.79 -10.68 17.50
CA ASP A 279 -5.49 -11.23 17.87
C ASP A 279 -4.63 -10.23 18.66
N LEU A 280 -4.74 -8.92 18.35
CA LEU A 280 -4.12 -7.89 19.18
C LEU A 280 -4.73 -7.88 20.61
N LEU A 281 -6.06 -7.93 20.72
CA LEU A 281 -6.76 -8.02 22.03
C LEU A 281 -6.35 -9.29 22.80
N GLY A 282 -6.15 -10.41 22.10
CA GLY A 282 -5.72 -11.69 22.64
C GLY A 282 -4.22 -11.80 22.91
N GLY A 283 -3.41 -10.77 22.56
CA GLY A 283 -1.95 -10.79 22.73
C GLY A 283 -1.21 -11.67 21.70
N MET A 284 -1.90 -12.17 20.67
CA MET A 284 -1.31 -12.95 19.57
C MET A 284 -0.67 -12.07 18.50
N LEU A 285 -1.02 -10.79 18.45
CA LEU A 285 -0.44 -9.75 17.61
C LEU A 285 0.06 -8.61 18.51
N ASP A 286 1.09 -7.88 18.10
CA ASP A 286 1.68 -6.80 18.90
C ASP A 286 1.24 -5.41 18.41
N THR A 287 0.93 -5.24 17.12
CA THR A 287 0.34 -4.01 16.56
C THR A 287 -0.37 -4.27 15.23
N VAL A 288 -1.44 -3.52 15.00
CA VAL A 288 -2.21 -3.56 13.75
C VAL A 288 -1.66 -2.61 12.66
N GLY A 289 -0.44 -2.12 12.80
CA GLY A 289 0.17 -1.24 11.79
C GLY A 289 -0.42 0.17 11.81
N SER A 290 -0.93 0.65 10.67
CA SER A 290 -1.41 2.04 10.52
C SER A 290 -2.89 2.25 10.85
N THR A 291 -3.73 1.20 10.82
CA THR A 291 -5.17 1.33 11.06
C THR A 291 -5.78 0.06 11.62
N VAL A 292 -6.66 0.20 12.59
CA VAL A 292 -7.50 -0.89 13.11
C VAL A 292 -8.57 -1.29 12.09
N GLY A 293 -9.12 -2.49 12.24
CA GLY A 293 -10.25 -2.97 11.44
C GLY A 293 -11.52 -2.11 11.63
N PRO A 294 -12.45 -2.16 10.67
CA PRO A 294 -13.65 -1.31 10.69
C PRO A 294 -14.50 -1.45 11.96
N THR A 295 -14.63 -2.65 12.51
CA THR A 295 -15.44 -2.89 13.72
C THR A 295 -14.81 -2.34 14.98
N ALA A 296 -13.47 -2.16 14.98
CA ALA A 296 -12.73 -1.61 16.10
C ALA A 296 -12.72 -0.07 16.16
N LEU A 297 -13.00 0.61 15.03
CA LEU A 297 -12.94 2.08 14.94
C LEU A 297 -13.70 2.83 16.04
N PRO A 298 -14.90 2.38 16.50
CA PRO A 298 -15.60 3.07 17.58
C PRO A 298 -14.91 2.93 18.96
N ASN A 299 -14.15 1.85 19.18
CA ASN A 299 -13.75 1.43 20.52
C ASN A 299 -12.24 1.33 20.75
N PHE A 300 -11.40 1.33 19.72
CA PHE A 300 -9.96 1.06 19.83
C PHE A 300 -9.24 1.97 20.84
N GLN A 301 -9.70 3.21 21.03
CA GLN A 301 -9.13 4.14 22.00
C GLN A 301 -9.55 3.79 23.45
N THR A 302 -10.72 3.17 23.60
CA THR A 302 -11.21 2.68 24.91
C THR A 302 -10.57 1.32 25.25
N ASP A 303 -10.43 0.43 24.26
CA ASP A 303 -9.83 -0.87 24.43
C ASP A 303 -8.33 -0.75 24.77
N PHE A 304 -7.66 0.26 24.21
CA PHE A 304 -6.23 0.54 24.42
C PHE A 304 -6.00 2.00 24.88
N PRO A 305 -6.41 2.43 26.09
CA PRO A 305 -6.46 3.83 26.49
C PRO A 305 -5.10 4.56 26.49
N HIS A 306 -3.98 3.83 26.58
CA HIS A 306 -2.62 4.37 26.60
C HIS A 306 -1.74 3.83 25.46
N SER A 307 -2.29 2.98 24.60
CA SER A 307 -1.56 2.26 23.57
C SER A 307 -2.29 2.37 22.23
N ASN A 308 -2.67 3.58 21.87
CA ASN A 308 -3.36 3.90 20.63
C ASN A 308 -2.87 5.22 20.02
N SER A 309 -3.21 5.42 18.77
CA SER A 309 -3.03 6.70 18.07
C SER A 309 -4.24 6.98 17.17
N ASN A 310 -4.61 8.26 17.05
CA ASN A 310 -5.55 8.77 16.06
C ASN A 310 -5.03 10.12 15.55
N LYS A 311 -3.94 10.10 14.76
CA LYS A 311 -3.25 11.30 14.27
C LYS A 311 -3.34 11.41 12.75
N PRO A 312 -3.53 12.62 12.19
CA PRO A 312 -3.42 12.84 10.75
C PRO A 312 -2.07 12.38 10.20
N THR A 313 -2.07 11.85 9.00
CA THR A 313 -0.88 11.30 8.33
C THR A 313 -0.78 11.78 6.89
N ALA A 314 0.41 11.67 6.29
CA ALA A 314 0.61 11.97 4.89
C ALA A 314 0.04 10.84 4.01
N SER A 315 -1.29 10.70 4.01
CA SER A 315 -1.98 9.71 3.20
C SER A 315 -3.31 10.25 2.66
N SER A 316 -3.80 9.62 1.60
CA SER A 316 -5.07 9.95 0.94
C SER A 316 -5.80 8.68 0.53
N THR A 317 -7.13 8.76 0.46
CA THR A 317 -8.01 7.71 -0.06
C THR A 317 -8.84 8.27 -1.21
N ALA A 318 -8.94 7.51 -2.28
CA ALA A 318 -9.71 7.82 -3.47
C ALA A 318 -10.30 6.55 -4.08
N PHE A 319 -11.06 6.67 -5.13
CA PHE A 319 -11.25 5.61 -6.11
C PHE A 319 -11.00 6.13 -7.51
N VAL A 320 -10.41 5.29 -8.35
CA VAL A 320 -10.07 5.60 -9.74
C VAL A 320 -11.22 5.18 -10.64
N VAL A 321 -11.55 6.03 -11.61
CA VAL A 321 -12.53 5.74 -12.66
C VAL A 321 -11.80 5.86 -13.99
N PRO A 322 -11.22 4.75 -14.50
CA PRO A 322 -10.44 4.78 -15.73
C PRO A 322 -11.25 5.20 -16.96
N GLU A 323 -10.61 5.93 -17.88
CA GLU A 323 -11.28 6.39 -19.11
C GLU A 323 -11.57 5.26 -20.11
N TRP A 324 -10.94 4.07 -19.96
CA TRP A 324 -11.27 2.92 -20.82
C TRP A 324 -12.58 2.23 -20.44
N LEU A 325 -13.17 2.58 -19.28
CA LEU A 325 -14.48 2.06 -18.90
C LEU A 325 -15.57 2.68 -19.79
N PRO A 326 -16.63 1.93 -20.13
CA PRO A 326 -17.76 2.47 -20.86
C PRO A 326 -18.34 3.71 -20.18
N HIS A 327 -18.70 4.74 -20.95
CA HIS A 327 -19.24 6.01 -20.48
C HIS A 327 -18.27 6.95 -19.73
N PHE A 328 -16.97 6.62 -19.62
CA PHE A 328 -16.02 7.44 -18.85
C PHE A 328 -14.92 8.10 -19.70
N LYS A 329 -15.02 8.07 -21.03
CA LYS A 329 -14.08 8.74 -21.92
C LYS A 329 -14.54 10.16 -22.28
N GLY A 330 -13.58 11.08 -22.43
CA GLY A 330 -13.80 12.43 -22.95
C GLY A 330 -14.77 13.27 -22.13
N GLU A 331 -15.57 14.10 -22.80
CA GLU A 331 -16.50 15.04 -22.14
C GLU A 331 -17.62 14.33 -21.38
N GLU A 332 -18.20 13.25 -21.93
CA GLU A 332 -19.17 12.42 -21.22
C GLU A 332 -18.56 11.92 -19.91
N GLY A 333 -17.37 11.34 -19.96
CA GLY A 333 -16.67 10.79 -18.79
C GLY A 333 -16.37 11.86 -17.75
N ARG A 334 -15.94 13.05 -18.16
CA ARG A 334 -15.68 14.20 -17.28
C ARG A 334 -16.94 14.60 -16.51
N LEU A 335 -18.09 14.75 -17.21
CA LEU A 335 -19.36 15.07 -16.60
C LEU A 335 -19.82 14.00 -15.62
N ARG A 336 -19.66 12.71 -15.95
CA ARG A 336 -20.01 11.59 -15.09
C ARG A 336 -19.15 11.53 -13.85
N ARG A 337 -17.82 11.64 -13.95
CA ARG A 337 -16.93 11.64 -12.80
C ARG A 337 -17.23 12.82 -11.86
N ALA A 338 -17.53 14.00 -12.40
CA ALA A 338 -17.95 15.14 -11.58
C ALA A 338 -19.30 14.88 -10.88
N ALA A 339 -20.28 14.27 -11.56
CA ALA A 339 -21.56 13.89 -10.96
C ALA A 339 -21.38 12.84 -9.86
N LEU A 340 -20.56 11.81 -10.09
CA LEU A 340 -20.23 10.80 -9.07
C LEU A 340 -19.62 11.49 -7.83
N SER A 341 -18.62 12.34 -8.02
CA SER A 341 -17.94 13.04 -6.93
C SER A 341 -18.89 13.89 -6.09
N MET A 342 -19.76 14.68 -6.75
CA MET A 342 -20.73 15.56 -6.07
C MET A 342 -21.91 14.80 -5.44
N SER A 343 -22.09 13.51 -5.76
CA SER A 343 -23.09 12.65 -5.13
C SER A 343 -22.65 12.10 -3.77
N ILE A 344 -21.35 12.17 -3.44
CA ILE A 344 -20.78 11.55 -2.24
C ILE A 344 -20.85 12.52 -1.04
N ASN A 345 -21.59 12.16 -0.01
CA ASN A 345 -21.64 12.90 1.25
C ASN A 345 -20.45 12.50 2.15
N ARG A 346 -19.26 13.02 1.82
CA ARG A 346 -18.00 12.73 2.53
C ARG A 346 -18.08 13.04 4.03
N PRO A 347 -18.63 14.20 4.48
CA PRO A 347 -18.76 14.48 5.90
C PRO A 347 -19.58 13.42 6.65
N LEU A 348 -20.72 13.00 6.09
CA LEU A 348 -21.57 11.98 6.73
C LEU A 348 -20.86 10.62 6.82
N ILE A 349 -20.15 10.21 5.75
CA ILE A 349 -19.41 8.93 5.73
C ILE A 349 -18.26 8.98 6.74
N THR A 350 -17.49 10.07 6.79
CA THR A 350 -16.37 10.19 7.74
C THR A 350 -16.85 10.23 9.19
N GLU A 351 -18.02 10.79 9.46
CA GLU A 351 -18.64 10.79 10.79
C GLU A 351 -19.20 9.40 11.17
N LYS A 352 -20.04 8.79 10.32
CA LYS A 352 -20.84 7.62 10.68
C LYS A 352 -20.15 6.27 10.44
N ILE A 353 -19.25 6.19 9.45
CA ILE A 353 -18.49 4.96 9.11
C ILE A 353 -17.12 4.98 9.78
N PHE A 354 -16.49 6.14 9.83
CA PHE A 354 -15.10 6.26 10.30
C PHE A 354 -14.96 6.92 11.67
N PHE A 355 -16.05 7.29 12.33
CA PHE A 355 -16.05 7.81 13.71
C PHE A 355 -15.01 8.92 13.93
N GLY A 356 -14.85 9.82 12.94
CA GLY A 356 -13.90 10.93 13.01
C GLY A 356 -12.43 10.57 12.79
N THR A 357 -12.11 9.34 12.41
CA THR A 357 -10.74 8.92 12.08
C THR A 357 -10.32 9.26 10.64
N ARG A 358 -11.14 10.01 9.93
CA ARG A 358 -10.90 10.47 8.55
C ARG A 358 -11.38 11.91 8.40
N THR A 359 -10.67 12.69 7.61
CA THR A 359 -11.06 14.06 7.24
C THR A 359 -11.51 14.11 5.78
N PRO A 360 -12.68 14.70 5.42
CA PRO A 360 -13.12 14.84 4.04
C PRO A 360 -12.07 15.50 3.16
N ALA A 361 -11.79 14.93 1.99
CA ALA A 361 -10.81 15.47 1.07
C ALA A 361 -11.25 16.80 0.46
N LYS A 362 -10.29 17.73 0.33
CA LYS A 362 -10.43 19.05 -0.29
C LYS A 362 -9.53 19.23 -1.49
N GLU A 363 -8.54 18.35 -1.66
CA GLU A 363 -7.60 18.31 -2.78
C GLU A 363 -7.03 16.89 -2.96
N PHE A 364 -6.15 16.69 -3.95
CA PHE A 364 -5.58 15.40 -4.30
C PHE A 364 -4.43 14.95 -3.39
N THR A 365 -3.95 15.83 -2.51
CA THR A 365 -2.78 15.59 -1.64
C THR A 365 -3.17 15.63 -0.17
N SER A 366 -2.30 15.14 0.73
CA SER A 366 -2.59 15.17 2.16
C SER A 366 -2.32 16.56 2.76
N PRO A 367 -3.19 17.06 3.66
CA PRO A 367 -3.01 18.37 4.30
C PRO A 367 -1.84 18.41 5.31
N THR A 368 -1.23 17.26 5.64
CA THR A 368 -0.09 17.21 6.57
C THR A 368 1.25 17.55 5.91
N LEU A 369 1.29 17.67 4.58
CA LEU A 369 2.50 18.02 3.84
C LEU A 369 2.80 19.52 3.96
N GLY A 370 4.07 19.89 4.13
CA GLY A 370 4.48 21.27 4.32
C GLY A 370 4.32 22.18 3.09
N ASP A 371 4.23 21.60 1.90
CA ASP A 371 4.10 22.27 0.60
C ASP A 371 2.69 22.24 0.01
N VAL A 372 1.67 21.83 0.78
CA VAL A 372 0.25 21.73 0.38
C VAL A 372 -0.43 23.12 0.23
N ASP A 373 -1.45 23.21 -0.63
CA ASP A 373 -2.33 24.38 -0.78
C ASP A 373 -3.80 23.93 -0.91
N LEU A 374 -4.58 24.07 0.17
CA LEU A 374 -6.00 23.68 0.24
C LEU A 374 -6.96 24.62 -0.50
N ASN A 375 -6.47 25.64 -1.18
CA ASN A 375 -7.27 26.58 -1.97
C ASN A 375 -7.23 26.29 -3.47
N VAL A 376 -7.31 25.02 -3.83
CA VAL A 376 -7.24 24.57 -5.22
C VAL A 376 -8.49 25.00 -5.99
N PRO A 377 -8.34 25.70 -7.16
CA PRO A 377 -9.48 26.05 -8.00
C PRO A 377 -10.24 24.80 -8.47
N GLY A 378 -11.57 24.87 -8.45
CA GLY A 378 -12.41 23.74 -8.83
C GLY A 378 -12.70 22.72 -7.71
N ALA A 379 -12.12 22.88 -6.51
CA ALA A 379 -12.31 21.97 -5.36
C ALA A 379 -13.78 21.78 -4.94
N SER A 380 -14.70 22.68 -5.33
CA SER A 380 -16.14 22.52 -5.12
C SER A 380 -16.71 21.23 -5.72
N VAL A 381 -16.05 20.63 -6.70
CA VAL A 381 -16.41 19.32 -7.27
C VAL A 381 -16.32 18.18 -6.25
N LEU A 382 -15.58 18.36 -5.15
CA LEU A 382 -15.47 17.41 -4.04
C LEU A 382 -16.56 17.63 -2.98
N THR A 383 -17.37 18.71 -3.08
CA THR A 383 -18.42 19.03 -2.13
C THR A 383 -19.72 18.30 -2.51
N TYR A 384 -20.39 17.70 -1.52
CA TYR A 384 -21.69 17.07 -1.72
C TYR A 384 -22.72 18.06 -2.24
N ASN A 385 -23.23 17.84 -3.44
CA ASN A 385 -24.25 18.65 -4.07
C ASN A 385 -25.14 17.79 -5.00
N PRO A 386 -26.15 17.11 -4.45
CA PRO A 386 -26.98 16.17 -5.21
C PRO A 386 -27.76 16.84 -6.35
N THR A 387 -28.10 18.12 -6.23
CA THR A 387 -28.77 18.85 -7.30
C THR A 387 -27.86 19.05 -8.49
N LYS A 388 -26.63 19.52 -8.26
CA LYS A 388 -25.62 19.70 -9.32
C LYS A 388 -25.21 18.37 -9.92
N ALA A 389 -25.05 17.31 -9.09
CA ALA A 389 -24.75 15.96 -9.55
C ALA A 389 -25.79 15.46 -10.55
N ARG A 390 -27.08 15.55 -10.24
CA ARG A 390 -28.17 15.17 -11.16
C ARG A 390 -28.16 15.98 -12.45
N GLN A 391 -27.86 17.28 -12.35
CA GLN A 391 -27.75 18.15 -13.55
C GLN A 391 -26.63 17.68 -14.48
N LEU A 392 -25.41 17.42 -13.94
CA LEU A 392 -24.27 16.94 -14.71
C LEU A 392 -24.54 15.54 -15.30
N TRP A 393 -25.17 14.65 -14.54
CA TRP A 393 -25.54 13.32 -15.01
C TRP A 393 -26.54 13.40 -16.19
N LYS A 394 -27.52 14.30 -16.09
CA LYS A 394 -28.45 14.56 -17.20
C LYS A 394 -27.74 15.11 -18.43
N GLN A 395 -26.78 16.01 -18.26
CA GLN A 395 -25.95 16.52 -19.37
C GLN A 395 -25.15 15.39 -20.02
N ALA A 396 -24.50 14.52 -19.23
CA ALA A 396 -23.80 13.36 -19.76
C ALA A 396 -24.73 12.43 -20.56
N ASN A 397 -25.98 12.23 -20.10
CA ASN A 397 -26.99 11.43 -20.79
C ASN A 397 -27.43 12.04 -22.13
N THR A 398 -27.23 13.33 -22.39
CA THR A 398 -27.46 13.92 -23.74
C THR A 398 -26.35 13.55 -24.74
N ILE A 399 -25.15 13.19 -24.25
CA ILE A 399 -24.05 12.71 -25.08
C ILE A 399 -24.21 11.22 -25.35
N SER A 400 -24.41 10.43 -24.29
CA SER A 400 -24.68 8.99 -24.38
C SER A 400 -25.54 8.57 -23.18
N HIS A 401 -26.63 7.83 -23.45
CA HIS A 401 -27.53 7.38 -22.38
C HIS A 401 -26.85 6.35 -21.50
N TRP A 402 -26.93 6.54 -20.17
CA TRP A 402 -26.36 5.59 -19.21
C TRP A 402 -27.05 4.23 -19.30
N SER A 403 -26.25 3.18 -19.36
CA SER A 403 -26.71 1.81 -19.27
C SER A 403 -25.74 0.99 -18.41
N GLY A 404 -26.26 -0.01 -17.70
CA GLY A 404 -25.46 -0.92 -16.89
C GLY A 404 -25.37 -0.53 -15.41
N THR A 405 -24.37 -1.09 -14.76
CA THR A 405 -24.16 -0.97 -13.32
C THR A 405 -22.80 -0.32 -13.04
N PHE A 406 -22.75 0.63 -12.12
CA PHE A 406 -21.50 1.19 -11.63
C PHE A 406 -20.95 0.32 -10.50
N GLN A 407 -19.68 -0.09 -10.62
CA GLN A 407 -19.04 -0.91 -9.61
C GLN A 407 -17.74 -0.29 -9.12
N ILE A 408 -17.46 -0.46 -7.82
CA ILE A 408 -16.17 -0.11 -7.22
C ILE A 408 -15.51 -1.40 -6.73
N GLY A 409 -14.41 -1.80 -7.38
CA GLY A 409 -13.56 -2.90 -6.94
C GLY A 409 -12.81 -2.55 -5.67
N TYR A 410 -12.81 -3.47 -4.69
CA TYR A 410 -12.07 -3.32 -3.44
C TYR A 410 -11.56 -4.67 -2.92
N ASN A 411 -10.48 -4.66 -2.17
CA ASN A 411 -9.98 -5.85 -1.49
C ASN A 411 -10.65 -6.01 -0.11
N ALA A 412 -11.11 -7.23 0.18
CA ALA A 412 -11.83 -7.55 1.41
C ALA A 412 -10.93 -7.51 2.66
N ASP A 413 -9.66 -7.93 2.50
CA ASP A 413 -8.64 -7.91 3.55
C ASP A 413 -8.22 -6.50 4.04
N GLY A 414 -8.64 -5.44 3.34
CA GLY A 414 -8.38 -4.04 3.71
C GLY A 414 -9.53 -3.33 4.44
N GLY A 415 -10.64 -4.02 4.75
CA GLY A 415 -11.78 -3.43 5.46
C GLY A 415 -12.56 -2.36 4.69
N HIS A 416 -12.59 -2.45 3.36
CA HIS A 416 -13.15 -1.39 2.49
C HIS A 416 -14.65 -1.50 2.24
N GLN A 417 -15.29 -2.62 2.55
CA GLN A 417 -16.67 -2.90 2.17
C GLN A 417 -17.66 -1.81 2.65
N GLN A 418 -17.61 -1.47 3.92
CA GLN A 418 -18.60 -0.55 4.53
C GLN A 418 -18.65 0.82 3.84
N TRP A 419 -17.48 1.41 3.56
CA TRP A 419 -17.46 2.72 2.90
C TRP A 419 -17.79 2.62 1.41
N VAL A 420 -17.40 1.54 0.74
CA VAL A 420 -17.77 1.30 -0.68
C VAL A 420 -19.27 1.21 -0.80
N ASP A 421 -19.92 0.44 0.07
CA ASP A 421 -21.38 0.32 0.10
C ASP A 421 -22.07 1.68 0.39
N ALA A 422 -21.53 2.47 1.33
CA ALA A 422 -22.03 3.80 1.62
C ALA A 422 -21.89 4.77 0.41
N VAL A 423 -20.75 4.74 -0.29
CA VAL A 423 -20.56 5.50 -1.54
C VAL A 423 -21.55 5.04 -2.61
N CYS A 424 -21.66 3.75 -2.86
CA CYS A 424 -22.60 3.20 -3.84
C CYS A 424 -24.06 3.56 -3.52
N ASN A 425 -24.47 3.52 -2.25
CA ASN A 425 -25.78 3.98 -1.81
C ASN A 425 -26.00 5.48 -2.08
N ASN A 426 -25.00 6.33 -1.86
CA ASN A 426 -25.09 7.75 -2.20
C ASN A 426 -25.29 7.96 -3.72
N LEU A 427 -24.57 7.19 -4.55
CA LEU A 427 -24.72 7.22 -6.01
C LEU A 427 -26.11 6.79 -6.44
N HIS A 428 -26.63 5.70 -5.88
CA HIS A 428 -27.98 5.22 -6.14
C HIS A 428 -29.04 6.26 -5.78
N GLN A 429 -29.00 6.79 -4.55
CA GLN A 429 -29.97 7.78 -4.07
C GLN A 429 -29.92 9.10 -4.85
N THR A 430 -28.72 9.51 -5.29
CA THR A 430 -28.56 10.80 -5.96
C THR A 430 -28.83 10.71 -7.46
N LEU A 431 -28.32 9.69 -8.14
CA LEU A 431 -28.33 9.58 -9.61
C LEU A 431 -29.36 8.58 -10.14
N GLY A 432 -29.95 7.75 -9.28
CA GLY A 432 -30.92 6.70 -9.68
C GLY A 432 -30.28 5.53 -10.43
N ILE A 433 -28.94 5.35 -10.33
CA ILE A 433 -28.22 4.27 -11.00
C ILE A 433 -28.06 3.05 -10.07
N THR A 434 -27.96 1.87 -10.66
CA THR A 434 -27.50 0.69 -9.91
C THR A 434 -26.02 0.83 -9.64
N ALA A 435 -25.62 0.76 -8.35
CA ALA A 435 -24.23 0.85 -7.93
C ALA A 435 -23.96 -0.12 -6.77
N HIS A 436 -22.83 -0.86 -6.83
CA HIS A 436 -22.40 -1.75 -5.74
C HIS A 436 -20.88 -2.00 -5.77
N GLY A 437 -20.35 -2.52 -4.67
CA GLY A 437 -18.97 -2.93 -4.58
C GLY A 437 -18.71 -4.27 -5.32
N LYS A 438 -17.50 -4.44 -5.85
CA LYS A 438 -16.97 -5.73 -6.34
C LYS A 438 -15.81 -6.13 -5.41
N ALA A 439 -16.05 -7.13 -4.56
CA ALA A 439 -15.02 -7.62 -3.63
C ALA A 439 -13.99 -8.50 -4.34
N TYR A 440 -12.72 -8.26 -4.04
CA TYR A 440 -11.60 -9.15 -4.32
C TYR A 440 -11.11 -9.72 -3.00
N PRO A 441 -10.84 -11.03 -2.89
CA PRO A 441 -10.45 -11.66 -1.63
C PRO A 441 -9.23 -10.99 -0.98
N THR A 442 -8.19 -10.66 -1.75
CA THR A 442 -6.94 -10.08 -1.25
C THR A 442 -6.53 -8.81 -2.00
N PHE A 443 -5.69 -8.00 -1.35
CA PHE A 443 -5.06 -6.83 -1.99
C PHE A 443 -4.25 -7.23 -3.22
N LYS A 444 -3.47 -8.32 -3.11
CA LYS A 444 -2.68 -8.83 -4.22
C LYS A 444 -3.54 -9.09 -5.47
N GLN A 445 -4.67 -9.79 -5.33
CA GLN A 445 -5.54 -10.10 -6.48
C GLN A 445 -6.12 -8.83 -7.13
N LEU A 446 -6.53 -7.84 -6.32
CA LEU A 446 -6.98 -6.56 -6.84
C LEU A 446 -5.84 -5.85 -7.59
N ARG A 447 -4.62 -5.81 -7.02
CA ARG A 447 -3.46 -5.19 -7.65
C ARG A 447 -3.06 -5.86 -8.95
N ASP A 448 -3.13 -7.18 -9.03
CA ASP A 448 -2.81 -7.93 -10.24
C ASP A 448 -3.69 -7.50 -11.42
N GLU A 449 -5.03 -7.38 -11.24
CA GLU A 449 -5.91 -6.89 -12.29
C GLU A 449 -5.67 -5.41 -12.65
N ILE A 450 -5.34 -4.56 -11.67
CA ILE A 450 -5.03 -3.14 -11.89
C ILE A 450 -3.73 -3.00 -12.69
N THR A 451 -2.66 -3.65 -12.24
CA THR A 451 -1.33 -3.57 -12.86
C THR A 451 -1.33 -4.11 -14.28
N GLN A 452 -2.06 -5.22 -14.52
CA GLN A 452 -2.24 -5.81 -15.85
C GLN A 452 -3.23 -5.04 -16.73
N ARG A 453 -3.91 -4.01 -16.17
CA ARG A 453 -5.00 -3.25 -16.84
C ARG A 453 -6.14 -4.12 -17.36
N THR A 454 -6.42 -5.23 -16.68
CA THR A 454 -7.53 -6.13 -16.99
C THR A 454 -8.79 -5.81 -16.18
N ILE A 455 -8.69 -4.91 -15.21
CA ILE A 455 -9.81 -4.48 -14.38
C ILE A 455 -10.89 -3.77 -15.22
N THR A 456 -12.14 -4.18 -15.04
CA THR A 456 -13.30 -3.72 -15.82
C THR A 456 -14.27 -2.85 -15.03
N VAL A 457 -13.88 -2.42 -13.83
CA VAL A 457 -14.68 -1.60 -12.92
C VAL A 457 -13.85 -0.43 -12.39
N ALA A 458 -14.51 0.61 -11.84
CA ALA A 458 -13.80 1.57 -11.00
C ALA A 458 -13.20 0.83 -9.80
N PHE A 459 -12.13 1.33 -9.21
CA PHE A 459 -11.47 0.61 -8.11
C PHE A 459 -10.99 1.54 -7.01
N ARG A 460 -11.04 1.05 -5.77
CA ARG A 460 -10.49 1.76 -4.63
C ARG A 460 -9.01 2.05 -4.86
N SER A 461 -8.57 3.20 -4.43
CA SER A 461 -7.20 3.64 -4.48
C SER A 461 -6.86 4.46 -3.23
N GLY A 462 -5.60 4.71 -3.01
CA GLY A 462 -5.08 5.55 -1.96
C GLY A 462 -3.59 5.72 -2.14
N TRP A 463 -3.02 6.68 -1.46
CA TRP A 463 -1.59 6.91 -1.44
C TRP A 463 -1.11 7.16 -0.02
N MET A 464 0.00 6.58 0.33
CA MET A 464 0.76 6.87 1.52
C MET A 464 2.08 7.46 1.08
N GLY A 465 2.48 8.58 1.68
CA GLY A 465 3.69 9.25 1.25
C GLY A 465 4.95 8.39 1.39
N ASP A 466 5.70 8.25 0.30
CA ASP A 466 7.02 7.62 0.28
C ASP A 466 8.09 8.57 0.81
N TYR A 467 7.88 9.87 0.53
CA TYR A 467 8.65 10.99 1.05
C TYR A 467 7.74 12.22 1.20
N PRO A 468 8.03 13.14 2.15
CA PRO A 468 7.11 14.18 2.57
C PRO A 468 7.08 15.37 1.60
N SER A 469 6.48 15.18 0.43
CA SER A 469 6.29 16.21 -0.60
C SER A 469 4.99 16.03 -1.37
N VAL A 470 4.35 17.13 -1.74
CA VAL A 470 3.23 17.18 -2.70
C VAL A 470 3.61 16.52 -4.03
N TYR A 471 4.86 16.64 -4.46
CA TYR A 471 5.36 15.97 -5.67
C TYR A 471 5.11 14.46 -5.65
N ASN A 472 5.30 13.82 -4.48
CA ASN A 472 5.05 12.37 -4.32
C ASN A 472 3.57 11.96 -4.44
N PHE A 473 2.65 12.90 -4.27
CA PHE A 473 1.21 12.65 -4.43
C PHE A 473 0.69 12.98 -5.84
N LEU A 474 1.45 13.72 -6.63
CA LEU A 474 1.02 14.16 -7.95
C LEU A 474 1.75 13.46 -9.09
N GLU A 475 3.08 13.38 -9.03
CA GLU A 475 3.89 12.83 -10.11
C GLU A 475 3.62 11.33 -10.34
N PRO A 476 3.83 10.43 -9.35
CA PRO A 476 3.71 9.00 -9.59
C PRO A 476 2.28 8.55 -9.90
N LEU A 477 1.28 9.33 -9.49
CA LEU A 477 -0.13 8.96 -9.62
C LEU A 477 -0.80 9.50 -10.90
N TYR A 478 -0.32 10.66 -11.43
CA TYR A 478 -1.07 11.36 -12.50
C TYR A 478 -0.22 11.82 -13.68
N VAL A 479 1.12 11.79 -13.61
CA VAL A 479 1.95 12.08 -14.80
C VAL A 479 1.82 10.94 -15.80
N THR A 480 1.78 11.28 -17.07
CA THR A 480 1.66 10.31 -18.17
C THR A 480 2.74 9.23 -18.08
N GLY A 481 2.33 7.97 -17.98
CA GLY A 481 3.24 6.83 -17.91
C GLY A 481 3.96 6.62 -16.57
N ALA A 482 3.59 7.40 -15.53
CA ALA A 482 4.17 7.23 -14.20
C ALA A 482 3.77 5.90 -13.56
N SER A 483 4.59 5.42 -12.62
CA SER A 483 4.59 4.05 -12.08
C SER A 483 3.32 3.64 -11.35
N ALA A 484 2.65 4.58 -10.70
CA ALA A 484 1.41 4.36 -9.97
C ALA A 484 0.19 5.05 -10.62
N ASN A 485 0.32 5.46 -11.89
CA ASN A 485 -0.80 5.99 -12.67
C ASN A 485 -1.70 4.85 -13.16
N ASP A 486 -2.35 4.21 -12.23
CA ASP A 486 -3.20 3.03 -12.44
C ASP A 486 -4.39 3.31 -13.37
N GLY A 487 -4.88 4.55 -13.38
CA GLY A 487 -5.97 4.99 -14.25
C GLY A 487 -5.54 5.31 -15.70
N ASN A 488 -4.24 5.23 -15.99
CA ASN A 488 -3.64 5.61 -17.27
C ASN A 488 -4.03 7.04 -17.73
N TYR A 489 -4.15 7.95 -16.76
CA TYR A 489 -4.43 9.35 -17.04
C TYR A 489 -3.29 9.98 -17.85
N SER A 490 -3.61 10.85 -18.77
CA SER A 490 -2.62 11.57 -19.60
C SER A 490 -3.08 13.01 -19.85
N SER A 491 -2.25 13.96 -19.46
CA SER A 491 -2.47 15.38 -19.69
C SER A 491 -1.13 16.11 -19.87
N PRO A 492 -0.77 16.47 -21.10
CA PRO A 492 0.49 17.21 -21.35
C PRO A 492 0.58 18.54 -20.60
N GLU A 493 -0.57 19.18 -20.31
CA GLU A 493 -0.60 20.40 -19.50
C GLU A 493 -0.26 20.12 -18.04
N PHE A 494 -0.82 19.05 -17.47
CA PHE A 494 -0.51 18.59 -16.12
C PHE A 494 0.98 18.21 -16.00
N ASP A 495 1.48 17.37 -16.91
CA ASP A 495 2.87 16.91 -16.94
C ASP A 495 3.86 18.07 -16.96
N ARG A 496 3.58 19.09 -17.80
CA ARG A 496 4.39 20.31 -17.87
C ARG A 496 4.39 21.09 -16.55
N LEU A 497 3.25 21.19 -15.88
CA LEU A 497 3.16 21.90 -14.59
C LEU A 497 3.92 21.17 -13.47
N ILE A 498 3.86 19.84 -13.44
CA ILE A 498 4.63 19.04 -12.48
C ILE A 498 6.13 19.17 -12.73
N SER A 499 6.56 19.14 -14.00
CA SER A 499 7.95 19.40 -14.36
C SER A 499 8.41 20.80 -13.94
N GLN A 500 7.59 21.83 -14.13
CA GLN A 500 7.88 23.20 -13.67
C GLN A 500 7.94 23.30 -12.14
N ALA A 501 7.08 22.57 -11.42
CA ALA A 501 7.13 22.52 -9.97
C ALA A 501 8.44 21.91 -9.46
N ALA A 502 8.90 20.81 -10.07
CA ALA A 502 10.16 20.15 -9.75
C ALA A 502 11.37 21.08 -9.99
N ALA A 503 11.32 21.85 -11.08
CA ALA A 503 12.37 22.80 -11.47
C ALA A 503 12.37 24.11 -10.67
N SER A 504 11.41 24.31 -9.76
CA SER A 504 11.28 25.54 -8.97
C SER A 504 12.44 25.74 -8.01
N SER A 505 12.86 26.98 -7.83
CA SER A 505 13.94 27.37 -6.93
C SER A 505 13.51 27.48 -5.45
N SER A 506 12.20 27.43 -5.19
CA SER A 506 11.65 27.54 -3.83
C SER A 506 10.31 26.80 -3.68
N ILE A 507 9.97 26.42 -2.45
CA ILE A 507 8.68 25.82 -2.09
C ILE A 507 7.52 26.78 -2.45
N ALA A 508 7.68 28.08 -2.27
CA ALA A 508 6.64 29.04 -2.60
C ALA A 508 6.35 29.12 -4.11
N GLU A 509 7.35 28.88 -4.94
CA GLU A 509 7.20 28.82 -6.39
C GLU A 509 6.56 27.48 -6.82
N SER A 510 7.06 26.35 -6.31
CA SER A 510 6.50 25.03 -6.63
C SER A 510 5.02 24.91 -6.25
N LYS A 511 4.58 25.48 -5.13
CA LYS A 511 3.16 25.55 -4.72
C LYS A 511 2.27 26.18 -5.79
N LYS A 512 2.72 27.20 -6.52
CA LYS A 512 1.92 27.83 -7.60
C LYS A 512 1.66 26.84 -8.74
N TYR A 513 2.66 26.05 -9.09
CA TYR A 513 2.52 25.02 -10.13
C TYR A 513 1.67 23.84 -9.65
N TYR A 514 1.87 23.35 -8.42
CA TYR A 514 1.04 22.30 -7.82
C TYR A 514 -0.44 22.70 -7.76
N ARG A 515 -0.73 23.93 -7.36
CA ARG A 515 -2.09 24.46 -7.33
C ARG A 515 -2.74 24.44 -8.72
N ARG A 516 -2.02 24.87 -9.76
CA ARG A 516 -2.50 24.83 -11.15
C ARG A 516 -2.67 23.41 -11.66
N ALA A 517 -1.72 22.53 -11.37
CA ALA A 517 -1.78 21.12 -11.71
C ALA A 517 -3.01 20.44 -11.06
N GLN A 518 -3.24 20.67 -9.77
CA GLN A 518 -4.41 20.15 -9.10
C GLN A 518 -5.73 20.72 -9.64
N ALA A 519 -5.76 21.96 -10.14
CA ALA A 519 -6.96 22.51 -10.81
C ALA A 519 -7.34 21.71 -12.07
N ILE A 520 -6.34 21.19 -12.80
CA ILE A 520 -6.58 20.28 -13.92
C ILE A 520 -7.18 18.96 -13.41
N LEU A 521 -6.63 18.39 -12.35
CA LEU A 521 -7.18 17.17 -11.74
C LEU A 521 -8.60 17.36 -11.20
N MET A 522 -8.93 18.54 -10.65
CA MET A 522 -10.31 18.87 -10.23
C MET A 522 -11.28 18.94 -11.41
N ARG A 523 -10.82 19.38 -12.57
CA ARG A 523 -11.61 19.39 -13.81
C ARG A 523 -11.84 17.99 -14.37
N ASP A 524 -10.77 17.19 -14.42
CA ASP A 524 -10.75 15.92 -15.15
C ASP A 524 -11.14 14.71 -14.27
N LEU A 525 -10.88 14.78 -12.95
CA LEU A 525 -11.16 13.76 -11.95
C LEU A 525 -10.70 12.33 -12.37
N PRO A 526 -9.42 12.12 -12.70
CA PRO A 526 -8.92 10.79 -13.02
C PRO A 526 -9.07 9.81 -11.86
N ALA A 527 -9.04 10.34 -10.64
CA ALA A 527 -9.48 9.70 -9.41
C ALA A 527 -10.45 10.63 -8.68
N ILE A 528 -11.29 10.08 -7.83
CA ILE A 528 -12.22 10.83 -6.99
C ILE A 528 -11.69 10.82 -5.56
N PRO A 529 -11.06 11.90 -5.07
CA PRO A 529 -10.62 12.02 -3.69
C PRO A 529 -11.77 11.88 -2.71
N LEU A 530 -11.59 11.08 -1.66
CA LEU A 530 -12.62 10.80 -0.66
C LEU A 530 -12.30 11.46 0.68
N TRP A 531 -11.20 11.06 1.32
CA TRP A 531 -10.77 11.53 2.64
C TRP A 531 -9.29 11.31 2.88
N TYR A 532 -8.79 11.97 3.91
CA TYR A 532 -7.45 11.77 4.45
C TYR A 532 -7.56 10.91 5.71
N PRO A 533 -6.95 9.71 5.73
CA PRO A 533 -6.97 8.85 6.91
C PRO A 533 -6.01 9.37 7.98
N ASN A 534 -6.39 9.14 9.24
CA ASN A 534 -5.47 9.20 10.37
C ASN A 534 -4.78 7.84 10.55
N ALA A 535 -3.63 7.81 11.20
CA ALA A 535 -3.13 6.60 11.84
C ALA A 535 -4.03 6.28 13.04
N SER A 536 -5.06 5.48 12.79
CA SER A 536 -6.04 5.03 13.79
C SER A 536 -5.66 3.62 14.20
N THR A 537 -4.66 3.50 15.07
CA THR A 537 -3.98 2.24 15.38
C THR A 537 -3.89 1.97 16.87
N SER A 538 -3.66 0.71 17.22
CA SER A 538 -3.41 0.26 18.59
C SER A 538 -2.28 -0.76 18.63
N TRP A 539 -1.71 -0.91 19.80
CA TRP A 539 -0.61 -1.84 20.07
C TRP A 539 -0.68 -2.42 21.47
N ASN A 540 -0.02 -3.56 21.64
CA ASN A 540 0.09 -4.23 22.93
C ASN A 540 0.66 -3.26 23.99
N PRO A 541 -0.01 -3.08 25.15
CA PRO A 541 0.42 -2.15 26.21
C PRO A 541 1.82 -2.42 26.78
N GLU A 542 2.36 -3.62 26.59
CA GLU A 542 3.72 -3.96 27.03
C GLU A 542 4.80 -3.36 26.13
N LEU A 543 4.46 -3.00 24.90
CA LEU A 543 5.41 -2.35 23.98
C LEU A 543 5.80 -0.97 24.50
N ARG A 544 7.09 -0.62 24.34
CA ARG A 544 7.64 0.68 24.71
C ARG A 544 8.19 1.38 23.48
N ASN A 545 8.28 2.73 23.53
CA ASN A 545 8.81 3.57 22.46
C ASN A 545 8.09 3.39 21.11
N VAL A 546 6.78 3.21 21.14
CA VAL A 546 5.96 3.19 19.93
C VAL A 546 5.76 4.63 19.45
N HIS A 547 6.34 4.95 18.29
CA HIS A 547 6.22 6.24 17.63
C HIS A 547 5.54 6.04 16.28
N ILE A 548 4.46 6.78 16.03
CA ILE A 548 3.80 6.80 14.73
C ILE A 548 4.50 7.83 13.84
N MET A 549 5.03 7.38 12.72
CA MET A 549 5.72 8.21 11.74
C MET A 549 4.74 9.09 10.96
N TRP A 550 5.26 10.12 10.30
CA TRP A 550 4.53 11.08 9.46
C TRP A 550 3.62 10.44 8.40
N ASN A 551 3.97 9.25 7.90
CA ASN A 551 3.19 8.49 6.92
C ASN A 551 2.18 7.52 7.56
N GLY A 552 2.15 7.38 8.89
CA GLY A 552 1.14 6.64 9.64
C GLY A 552 1.55 5.26 10.13
N TYR A 553 2.71 4.74 9.75
CA TYR A 553 3.20 3.49 10.31
C TYR A 553 3.93 3.69 11.64
N PRO A 554 3.88 2.73 12.56
CA PRO A 554 4.80 2.70 13.69
C PRO A 554 6.24 2.56 13.20
N ASN A 555 7.17 3.25 13.86
CA ASN A 555 8.60 3.06 13.64
C ASN A 555 9.05 1.78 14.36
N TYR A 556 8.95 0.64 13.68
CA TYR A 556 9.24 -0.68 14.27
C TYR A 556 10.67 -0.81 14.79
N THR A 557 11.63 -0.08 14.23
CA THR A 557 13.03 -0.11 14.69
C THR A 557 13.18 0.39 16.14
N LEU A 558 12.33 1.33 16.56
CA LEU A 558 12.40 1.93 17.91
C LEU A 558 11.60 1.16 18.96
N ILE A 559 10.68 0.30 18.54
CA ILE A 559 9.81 -0.45 19.47
C ILE A 559 10.63 -1.43 20.27
N GLN A 560 10.41 -1.42 21.59
CA GLN A 560 10.93 -2.43 22.52
C GLN A 560 9.80 -3.35 22.97
N LYS A 561 10.02 -4.65 22.82
CA LYS A 561 9.17 -5.69 23.40
C LYS A 561 9.90 -6.31 24.58
N PRO A 562 9.40 -6.15 25.82
CA PRO A 562 10.03 -6.77 26.99
C PRO A 562 10.12 -8.28 26.82
N THR A 563 11.29 -8.83 27.03
CA THR A 563 11.47 -10.29 27.11
C THR A 563 11.01 -10.74 28.48
N PRO A 564 10.16 -11.76 28.62
CA PRO A 564 9.85 -12.35 29.94
C PRO A 564 11.15 -12.67 30.66
N ALA A 565 11.25 -12.26 31.93
CA ALA A 565 12.39 -12.64 32.73
C ALA A 565 12.52 -14.17 32.68
N LYS A 566 13.68 -14.68 32.29
CA LYS A 566 13.94 -16.13 32.42
C LYS A 566 13.73 -16.45 33.90
N GLU A 567 12.69 -17.22 34.22
CA GLU A 567 12.58 -17.83 35.53
C GLU A 567 13.88 -18.56 35.80
N LYS A 568 14.56 -18.12 36.86
CA LYS A 568 15.83 -18.70 37.32
C LYS A 568 15.58 -20.05 38.00
#